data_b032aee154efaf876a10934af8639f38
#
_entry.id   b032aee154efaf876a10934af8639f38
#
_cell.length_a   1.000
_cell.length_b   1.000
_cell.length_c   1.000
_cell.angle_alpha   90.00
_cell.angle_beta   90.00
_cell.angle_gamma   90.00
#
_symmetry.space_group_name_H-M   'P 1'
#
loop_
_entity.id
_entity.type
_entity.pdbx_description
1 polymer ?
#
loop_
_entity_poly.entity_id
_entity_poly.type
_entity_poly.pdbx_seq_one_letter_code
_entity_poly.pdbx_strand_id
1 'polypeptide(L)'
;MRAFTLSDFDFDLPPELVAQHPAAERSASRLLDGRTDPPSDRIFKALPSLLRAGDLLVFNDTRVVKARLFGEKPTGGKLELLVERVLQHHEVVAHMKVSKKPPVGTVLAMGGGFHATMLGRWPDEQGALFRLRFDSPTGEDPYALMARCGHVPLPPYIEHADSQDDERRYQTVFARVPGAVAAPTAALHFDEALLAELEARGVQRASVTLHVGAGTFQPVKTENIAEHQMHAERYEVPEATQRAVAETKARGGRIVAVGTTTVRTLESWAGSGEASGDTRIFITPGFAFAHVDLLVTNFHLPKSTLMMLVSAFAGYERVMALYAHAIRERYRFFSYGDAMLLARANRSRVNAC
;
A
#
# COMPACT_ATOMS: atom_id res chain seq x y z
N MET A 1 10.05 -0.66 28.07
CA MET A 1 9.55 -1.26 26.82
C MET A 1 10.67 -2.05 26.17
N ARG A 2 10.39 -3.24 25.63
CA ARG A 2 11.37 -4.03 24.86
C ARG A 2 11.82 -3.21 23.65
N ALA A 3 13.14 -3.12 23.43
CA ALA A 3 13.66 -2.58 22.18
C ALA A 3 13.54 -3.68 21.09
N PHE A 4 12.94 -3.34 19.96
CA PHE A 4 12.81 -4.24 18.82
C PHE A 4 13.91 -3.96 17.79
N THR A 5 14.40 -5.01 17.17
CA THR A 5 15.35 -4.97 16.05
C THR A 5 14.66 -5.50 14.78
N LEU A 6 15.32 -5.35 13.62
CA LEU A 6 14.81 -5.89 12.36
C LEU A 6 14.63 -7.42 12.43
N SER A 7 15.58 -8.11 13.06
CA SER A 7 15.56 -9.57 13.23
C SER A 7 14.39 -10.08 14.06
N ASP A 8 13.79 -9.28 14.94
CA ASP A 8 12.58 -9.66 15.67
C ASP A 8 11.37 -9.88 14.75
N PHE A 9 11.36 -9.26 13.57
CA PHE A 9 10.27 -9.35 12.58
C PHE A 9 10.55 -10.37 11.47
N ASP A 10 11.53 -11.24 11.70
CA ASP A 10 11.87 -12.33 10.78
C ASP A 10 11.02 -13.56 11.06
N PHE A 11 10.71 -14.30 10.01
CA PHE A 11 10.08 -15.61 10.07
C PHE A 11 10.39 -16.37 8.77
N ASP A 12 10.38 -17.69 8.85
CA ASP A 12 10.58 -18.55 7.67
C ASP A 12 9.28 -18.60 6.85
N LEU A 13 9.32 -18.04 5.63
CA LEU A 13 8.21 -18.05 4.70
C LEU A 13 8.53 -18.96 3.52
N PRO A 14 7.85 -20.13 3.39
CA PRO A 14 7.99 -20.97 2.21
C PRO A 14 7.66 -20.21 0.92
N PRO A 15 8.55 -20.21 -0.09
CA PRO A 15 8.36 -19.42 -1.32
C PRO A 15 7.07 -19.76 -2.07
N GLU A 16 6.62 -21.01 -2.00
CA GLU A 16 5.38 -21.46 -2.64
C GLU A 16 4.10 -20.86 -2.03
N LEU A 17 4.18 -20.23 -0.86
CA LEU A 17 3.07 -19.49 -0.26
C LEU A 17 2.95 -18.06 -0.79
N VAL A 18 3.92 -17.56 -1.52
CA VAL A 18 3.87 -16.24 -2.16
C VAL A 18 2.97 -16.29 -3.38
N ALA A 19 1.80 -15.65 -3.31
CA ALA A 19 0.80 -15.71 -4.37
C ALA A 19 1.28 -14.97 -5.64
N GLN A 20 1.35 -15.69 -6.75
CA GLN A 20 1.71 -15.13 -8.06
C GLN A 20 0.48 -14.60 -8.83
N HIS A 21 -0.72 -15.10 -8.52
CA HIS A 21 -1.98 -14.72 -9.16
C HIS A 21 -3.07 -14.50 -8.11
N PRO A 22 -4.03 -13.58 -8.37
CA PRO A 22 -5.17 -13.38 -7.49
C PRO A 22 -6.10 -14.60 -7.48
N ALA A 23 -6.95 -14.73 -6.46
CA ALA A 23 -8.05 -15.69 -6.47
C ALA A 23 -9.00 -15.40 -7.65
N ALA A 24 -9.70 -16.41 -8.17
CA ALA A 24 -10.62 -16.25 -9.30
C ALA A 24 -11.66 -15.15 -9.04
N GLU A 25 -12.29 -15.18 -7.87
CA GLU A 25 -13.16 -14.13 -7.37
C GLU A 25 -12.44 -13.34 -6.26
N ARG A 26 -12.68 -12.02 -6.17
CA ARG A 26 -12.01 -11.16 -5.17
C ARG A 26 -12.33 -11.59 -3.75
N SER A 27 -13.60 -11.81 -3.43
CA SER A 27 -14.07 -12.19 -2.10
C SER A 27 -13.95 -13.68 -1.77
N ALA A 28 -13.42 -14.50 -2.70
CA ALA A 28 -13.15 -15.93 -2.46
C ALA A 28 -11.80 -16.23 -1.80
N SER A 29 -10.95 -15.23 -1.57
CA SER A 29 -9.71 -15.39 -0.79
C SER A 29 -10.02 -15.81 0.65
N ARG A 30 -9.05 -16.39 1.34
CA ARG A 30 -9.20 -16.72 2.76
C ARG A 30 -9.07 -15.48 3.64
N LEU A 31 -9.73 -15.51 4.79
CA LEU A 31 -9.67 -14.48 5.82
C LEU A 31 -9.35 -15.14 7.17
N LEU A 32 -8.21 -14.78 7.77
CA LEU A 32 -7.89 -15.17 9.13
C LEU A 32 -8.48 -14.15 10.11
N ASP A 33 -9.50 -14.53 10.87
CA ASP A 33 -10.01 -13.71 11.97
C ASP A 33 -9.08 -13.84 13.18
N GLY A 34 -8.14 -12.91 13.29
CA GLY A 34 -7.15 -12.86 14.36
C GLY A 34 -7.64 -12.19 15.66
N ARG A 35 -8.93 -11.88 15.81
CA ARG A 35 -9.48 -11.25 17.01
C ARG A 35 -9.77 -12.24 18.13
N THR A 36 -9.91 -13.52 17.81
CA THR A 36 -10.20 -14.60 18.76
C THR A 36 -8.99 -15.49 19.01
N ASP A 37 -8.94 -16.15 20.14
CA ASP A 37 -7.94 -17.14 20.46
C ASP A 37 -8.63 -18.46 20.80
N PRO A 38 -8.45 -19.52 20.00
CA PRO A 38 -7.65 -19.58 18.76
C PRO A 38 -8.23 -18.70 17.63
N PRO A 39 -7.42 -18.37 16.59
CA PRO A 39 -7.92 -17.64 15.43
C PRO A 39 -8.91 -18.49 14.62
N SER A 40 -9.79 -17.81 13.88
CA SER A 40 -10.80 -18.49 13.05
C SER A 40 -10.46 -18.38 11.57
N ASP A 41 -10.39 -19.52 10.89
CA ASP A 41 -10.25 -19.58 9.43
C ASP A 41 -11.59 -19.36 8.73
N ARG A 42 -11.64 -18.40 7.81
CA ARG A 42 -12.84 -17.97 7.09
C ARG A 42 -12.54 -17.80 5.60
N ILE A 43 -13.58 -17.55 4.81
CA ILE A 43 -13.47 -16.96 3.47
C ILE A 43 -13.82 -15.48 3.57
N PHE A 44 -13.20 -14.63 2.76
CA PHE A 44 -13.32 -13.17 2.86
C PHE A 44 -14.77 -12.67 2.74
N LYS A 45 -15.61 -13.33 1.94
CA LYS A 45 -17.04 -13.04 1.85
C LYS A 45 -17.80 -13.18 3.17
N ALA A 46 -17.22 -13.75 4.22
CA ALA A 46 -17.80 -13.79 5.56
C ALA A 46 -17.60 -12.47 6.34
N LEU A 47 -16.81 -11.53 5.84
CA LEU A 47 -16.49 -10.25 6.51
C LEU A 47 -17.74 -9.49 7.00
N PRO A 48 -18.87 -9.43 6.25
CA PRO A 48 -20.09 -8.76 6.73
C PRO A 48 -20.64 -9.32 8.05
N SER A 49 -20.45 -10.61 8.31
CA SER A 49 -20.86 -11.24 9.57
C SER A 49 -19.93 -10.93 10.75
N LEU A 50 -18.76 -10.40 10.49
CA LEU A 50 -17.71 -10.07 11.47
C LEU A 50 -17.73 -8.59 11.88
N LEU A 51 -18.42 -7.76 11.11
CA LEU A 51 -18.66 -6.35 11.36
C LEU A 51 -20.08 -6.12 11.91
N ARG A 52 -20.36 -4.94 12.41
CA ARG A 52 -21.66 -4.59 12.99
C ARG A 52 -22.18 -3.28 12.40
N ALA A 53 -23.48 -3.09 12.47
CA ALA A 53 -24.09 -1.82 12.11
C ALA A 53 -23.44 -0.66 12.89
N GLY A 54 -23.17 0.44 12.21
CA GLY A 54 -22.49 1.59 12.78
C GLY A 54 -20.96 1.55 12.71
N ASP A 55 -20.33 0.45 12.28
CA ASP A 55 -18.92 0.46 11.93
C ASP A 55 -18.67 1.32 10.68
N LEU A 56 -17.51 1.95 10.58
CA LEU A 56 -17.08 2.71 9.42
C LEU A 56 -15.87 2.02 8.78
N LEU A 57 -16.06 1.47 7.57
CA LEU A 57 -14.97 1.00 6.71
C LEU A 57 -14.33 2.20 6.01
N VAL A 58 -13.02 2.36 6.17
CA VAL A 58 -12.26 3.38 5.47
C VAL A 58 -11.32 2.71 4.48
N PHE A 59 -11.38 3.15 3.22
CA PHE A 59 -10.60 2.63 2.10
C PHE A 59 -9.60 3.65 1.59
N ASN A 60 -8.51 3.18 1.00
CA ASN A 60 -7.64 4.02 0.18
C ASN A 60 -8.13 3.94 -1.27
N ASP A 61 -8.62 5.05 -1.83
CA ASP A 61 -9.18 5.13 -3.18
C ASP A 61 -8.16 5.53 -4.25
N THR A 62 -6.88 5.44 -3.93
CA THR A 62 -5.82 5.68 -4.91
C THR A 62 -5.93 4.71 -6.07
N ARG A 63 -5.66 5.20 -7.29
CA ARG A 63 -5.64 4.42 -8.52
C ARG A 63 -4.20 4.18 -8.97
N VAL A 64 -3.85 2.92 -9.19
CA VAL A 64 -2.57 2.54 -9.77
C VAL A 64 -2.49 3.06 -11.20
N VAL A 65 -1.37 3.70 -11.54
CA VAL A 65 -1.06 4.15 -12.90
C VAL A 65 -0.04 3.21 -13.53
N LYS A 66 -0.02 3.12 -14.85
CA LYS A 66 0.97 2.33 -15.60
C LYS A 66 2.35 3.00 -15.56
N ALA A 67 2.89 3.12 -14.37
CA ALA A 67 4.05 3.95 -14.05
C ALA A 67 5.38 3.44 -14.60
N ARG A 68 5.44 2.18 -15.09
CA ARG A 68 6.67 1.59 -15.64
C ARG A 68 6.75 1.87 -17.13
N LEU A 69 7.81 2.58 -17.54
CA LEU A 69 8.05 3.03 -18.91
C LEU A 69 9.42 2.56 -19.36
N PHE A 70 9.53 2.14 -20.63
CA PHE A 70 10.80 1.71 -21.23
C PHE A 70 11.25 2.71 -22.27
N GLY A 71 12.58 2.85 -22.41
CA GLY A 71 13.17 3.78 -23.39
C GLY A 71 14.63 3.50 -23.64
N GLU A 72 15.24 4.39 -24.41
CA GLU A 72 16.64 4.31 -24.82
C GLU A 72 17.34 5.66 -24.68
N LYS A 73 18.62 5.60 -24.34
CA LYS A 73 19.53 6.74 -24.43
C LYS A 73 19.95 7.00 -25.88
N PRO A 74 20.39 8.22 -26.24
CA PRO A 74 20.95 8.50 -27.56
C PRO A 74 22.10 7.57 -27.98
N THR A 75 22.76 6.94 -27.00
CA THR A 75 23.85 5.97 -27.21
C THR A 75 23.35 4.52 -27.39
N GLY A 76 22.04 4.29 -27.52
CA GLY A 76 21.43 2.96 -27.67
C GLY A 76 21.26 2.16 -26.39
N GLY A 77 21.66 2.70 -25.24
CA GLY A 77 21.49 2.00 -23.95
C GLY A 77 20.05 2.00 -23.46
N LYS A 78 19.50 0.82 -23.21
CA LYS A 78 18.15 0.63 -22.68
C LYS A 78 18.02 1.20 -21.28
N LEU A 79 16.84 1.71 -20.96
CA LEU A 79 16.49 2.20 -19.61
C LEU A 79 15.03 1.85 -19.27
N GLU A 80 14.77 1.78 -17.98
CA GLU A 80 13.44 1.68 -17.39
C GLU A 80 13.23 2.86 -16.45
N LEU A 81 12.10 3.54 -16.58
CA LEU A 81 11.60 4.52 -15.62
C LEU A 81 10.45 3.91 -14.84
N LEU A 82 10.41 4.15 -13.54
CA LEU A 82 9.26 3.91 -12.70
C LEU A 82 8.83 5.27 -12.11
N VAL A 83 7.78 5.84 -12.69
CA VAL A 83 7.27 7.16 -12.29
C VAL A 83 6.68 7.08 -10.89
N GLU A 84 7.24 7.85 -9.97
CA GLU A 84 6.82 7.92 -8.56
C GLU A 84 5.79 9.03 -8.33
N ARG A 85 5.93 10.14 -9.04
CA ARG A 85 5.08 11.32 -8.89
C ARG A 85 5.03 12.14 -10.18
N VAL A 86 3.85 12.63 -10.51
CA VAL A 86 3.66 13.65 -11.55
C VAL A 86 3.67 15.02 -10.89
N LEU A 87 4.45 15.94 -11.44
CA LEU A 87 4.56 17.33 -11.03
C LEU A 87 3.85 18.24 -12.04
N GLN A 88 3.97 19.56 -11.86
CA GLN A 88 3.47 20.55 -12.84
C GLN A 88 4.33 20.55 -14.12
N HIS A 89 3.82 21.17 -15.19
CA HIS A 89 4.54 21.40 -16.45
C HIS A 89 5.09 20.13 -17.12
N HIS A 90 4.32 19.03 -17.11
CA HIS A 90 4.69 17.74 -17.69
C HIS A 90 5.94 17.10 -17.06
N GLU A 91 6.31 17.54 -15.87
CA GLU A 91 7.42 16.97 -15.15
C GLU A 91 7.00 15.76 -14.30
N VAL A 92 7.91 14.83 -14.18
CA VAL A 92 7.74 13.64 -13.36
C VAL A 92 8.97 13.41 -12.48
N VAL A 93 8.75 12.76 -11.36
CA VAL A 93 9.81 12.18 -10.53
C VAL A 93 9.77 10.67 -10.68
N ALA A 94 10.90 10.05 -10.99
CA ALA A 94 10.97 8.62 -11.28
C ALA A 94 12.24 7.96 -10.71
N HIS A 95 12.13 6.68 -10.40
CA HIS A 95 13.29 5.80 -10.35
C HIS A 95 13.78 5.53 -11.77
N MET A 96 15.09 5.35 -11.94
CA MET A 96 15.67 5.04 -13.25
C MET A 96 16.62 3.85 -13.12
N LYS A 97 16.28 2.76 -13.81
CA LYS A 97 17.16 1.59 -13.97
C LYS A 97 17.87 1.70 -15.31
N VAL A 98 19.19 1.87 -15.24
CA VAL A 98 20.06 2.10 -16.42
C VAL A 98 21.50 1.76 -16.05
N SER A 99 22.27 1.26 -17.00
CA SER A 99 23.67 0.87 -16.78
C SER A 99 24.57 2.06 -16.41
N LYS A 100 24.45 3.19 -17.11
CA LYS A 100 25.14 4.45 -16.82
C LYS A 100 24.13 5.57 -16.88
N LYS A 101 24.01 6.32 -15.78
CA LYS A 101 23.04 7.43 -15.63
C LYS A 101 23.35 8.53 -16.65
N PRO A 102 22.33 9.01 -17.39
CA PRO A 102 22.50 10.10 -18.34
C PRO A 102 22.73 11.42 -17.61
N PRO A 103 23.55 12.33 -18.15
CA PRO A 103 23.70 13.68 -17.61
C PRO A 103 22.43 14.52 -17.77
N VAL A 104 22.34 15.61 -17.02
CA VAL A 104 21.28 16.60 -17.16
C VAL A 104 21.26 17.16 -18.59
N GLY A 105 20.07 17.40 -19.14
CA GLY A 105 19.84 17.82 -20.51
C GLY A 105 19.76 16.68 -21.54
N THR A 106 20.07 15.43 -21.15
CA THR A 106 19.93 14.29 -22.07
C THR A 106 18.47 14.08 -22.40
N VAL A 107 18.16 13.96 -23.69
CA VAL A 107 16.86 13.59 -24.24
C VAL A 107 16.83 12.08 -24.45
N LEU A 108 15.91 11.42 -23.81
CA LEU A 108 15.71 9.96 -23.84
C LEU A 108 14.54 9.66 -24.79
N ALA A 109 14.71 8.73 -25.72
CA ALA A 109 13.63 8.26 -26.56
C ALA A 109 12.80 7.22 -25.79
N MET A 110 11.51 7.52 -25.55
CA MET A 110 10.64 6.63 -24.80
C MET A 110 9.75 5.80 -25.72
N GLY A 111 9.42 4.60 -25.28
CA GLY A 111 8.43 3.77 -25.94
C GLY A 111 7.11 4.53 -26.12
N GLY A 112 6.45 4.36 -27.29
CA GLY A 112 5.23 5.09 -27.60
C GLY A 112 5.44 6.46 -28.24
N GLY A 113 6.68 6.83 -28.65
CA GLY A 113 6.97 7.97 -29.51
C GLY A 113 6.99 9.35 -28.82
N PHE A 114 7.27 9.39 -27.52
CA PHE A 114 7.53 10.64 -26.77
C PHE A 114 8.98 10.69 -26.27
N HIS A 115 9.39 11.81 -25.74
CA HIS A 115 10.73 12.01 -25.18
C HIS A 115 10.67 12.33 -23.70
N ALA A 116 11.74 11.97 -22.95
CA ALA A 116 11.93 12.35 -21.57
C ALA A 116 13.25 13.10 -21.43
N THR A 117 13.21 14.37 -21.09
CA THR A 117 14.40 15.21 -20.86
C THR A 117 14.82 15.10 -19.40
N MET A 118 16.08 14.73 -19.17
CA MET A 118 16.67 14.66 -17.81
C MET A 118 16.89 16.07 -17.27
N LEU A 119 16.20 16.43 -16.18
CA LEU A 119 16.29 17.75 -15.54
C LEU A 119 17.24 17.76 -14.33
N GLY A 120 17.39 16.65 -13.62
CA GLY A 120 18.23 16.57 -12.44
C GLY A 120 17.86 15.45 -11.49
N ARG A 121 18.32 15.60 -10.24
CA ARG A 121 17.94 14.71 -9.13
C ARG A 121 16.74 15.29 -8.38
N TRP A 122 16.11 14.45 -7.53
CA TRP A 122 15.00 14.82 -6.70
C TRP A 122 15.12 14.21 -5.29
N PRO A 123 14.80 14.95 -4.19
CA PRO A 123 14.29 16.35 -4.18
C PRO A 123 15.37 17.43 -4.40
N ASP A 124 16.63 17.05 -4.32
CA ASP A 124 17.82 17.89 -4.48
C ASP A 124 18.91 17.14 -5.27
N GLU A 125 20.10 17.70 -5.40
CA GLU A 125 21.22 17.12 -6.16
C GLU A 125 21.70 15.77 -5.63
N GLN A 126 21.48 15.46 -4.35
CA GLN A 126 21.82 14.20 -3.69
C GLN A 126 20.66 13.21 -3.68
N GLY A 127 19.49 13.62 -4.15
CA GLY A 127 18.25 12.83 -4.16
C GLY A 127 18.42 11.49 -4.90
N ALA A 128 17.75 10.46 -4.42
CA ALA A 128 17.80 9.13 -5.01
C ALA A 128 17.00 9.03 -6.33
N LEU A 129 16.01 9.90 -6.52
CA LEU A 129 15.11 9.94 -7.68
C LEU A 129 15.62 10.90 -8.75
N PHE A 130 14.98 10.84 -9.92
CA PHE A 130 15.28 11.67 -11.07
C PHE A 130 14.07 12.53 -11.42
N ARG A 131 14.28 13.80 -11.71
CA ARG A 131 13.29 14.72 -12.25
C ARG A 131 13.46 14.75 -13.76
N LEU A 132 12.37 14.47 -14.48
CA LEU A 132 12.34 14.46 -15.94
C LEU A 132 11.15 15.28 -16.42
N ARG A 133 11.24 15.83 -17.65
CA ARG A 133 10.11 16.41 -18.34
C ARG A 133 9.74 15.51 -19.52
N PHE A 134 8.46 15.19 -19.63
CA PHE A 134 7.90 14.45 -20.75
C PHE A 134 7.44 15.42 -21.83
N ASP A 135 7.94 15.21 -23.03
CA ASP A 135 7.65 16.00 -24.22
C ASP A 135 6.98 15.10 -25.27
N SER A 136 5.67 15.26 -25.46
CA SER A 136 4.89 14.53 -26.46
C SER A 136 4.63 15.39 -27.68
N PRO A 137 4.81 14.85 -28.92
CA PRO A 137 4.44 15.55 -30.15
C PRO A 137 2.95 15.92 -30.22
N THR A 138 2.10 15.21 -29.49
CA THR A 138 0.64 15.39 -29.45
C THR A 138 0.17 16.21 -28.25
N GLY A 139 1.10 16.68 -27.40
CA GLY A 139 0.77 17.47 -26.21
C GLY A 139 0.12 16.69 -25.07
N GLU A 140 0.21 15.36 -25.09
CA GLU A 140 -0.33 14.48 -24.03
C GLU A 140 0.37 14.76 -22.70
N ASP A 141 -0.40 14.80 -21.62
CA ASP A 141 0.14 14.88 -20.27
C ASP A 141 0.78 13.55 -19.81
N PRO A 142 1.56 13.56 -18.71
CA PRO A 142 2.22 12.35 -18.24
C PRO A 142 1.27 11.19 -17.91
N TYR A 143 0.05 11.46 -17.43
CA TYR A 143 -0.92 10.39 -17.14
C TYR A 143 -1.46 9.75 -18.43
N ALA A 144 -1.73 10.54 -19.46
CA ALA A 144 -2.15 10.05 -20.78
C ALA A 144 -1.04 9.20 -21.42
N LEU A 145 0.22 9.65 -21.35
CA LEU A 145 1.38 8.89 -21.84
C LEU A 145 1.54 7.56 -21.10
N MET A 146 1.47 7.57 -19.76
CA MET A 146 1.52 6.35 -18.97
C MET A 146 0.36 5.40 -19.29
N ALA A 147 -0.86 5.92 -19.45
CA ALA A 147 -2.02 5.09 -19.80
C ALA A 147 -1.86 4.40 -21.16
N ARG A 148 -1.28 5.10 -22.15
CA ARG A 148 -1.13 4.62 -23.53
C ARG A 148 0.02 3.63 -23.70
N CYS A 149 1.18 3.88 -23.12
CA CYS A 149 2.39 3.11 -23.39
C CYS A 149 3.12 2.61 -22.14
N GLY A 150 2.57 2.81 -20.95
CA GLY A 150 3.12 2.30 -19.72
C GLY A 150 2.66 0.87 -19.40
N HIS A 151 3.31 0.30 -18.40
CA HIS A 151 3.06 -1.02 -17.83
C HIS A 151 2.68 -0.93 -16.38
N VAL A 152 1.85 -1.86 -15.90
CA VAL A 152 1.51 -1.97 -14.49
C VAL A 152 2.77 -2.30 -13.69
N PRO A 153 3.12 -1.52 -12.66
CA PRO A 153 4.32 -1.76 -11.86
C PRO A 153 4.08 -2.87 -10.84
N LEU A 154 3.96 -4.11 -11.30
CA LEU A 154 3.84 -5.26 -10.42
C LEU A 154 5.03 -5.33 -9.44
N PRO A 155 4.79 -5.74 -8.20
CA PRO A 155 5.84 -5.92 -7.20
C PRO A 155 6.90 -6.93 -7.66
N PRO A 156 8.16 -6.81 -7.21
CA PRO A 156 9.27 -7.65 -7.70
C PRO A 156 9.16 -9.14 -7.33
N TYR A 157 8.29 -9.53 -6.41
CA TYR A 157 8.02 -10.93 -6.07
C TYR A 157 6.95 -11.58 -6.96
N ILE A 158 6.31 -10.82 -7.85
CA ILE A 158 5.48 -11.34 -8.94
C ILE A 158 6.40 -11.52 -10.14
N GLU A 159 6.65 -12.78 -10.51
CA GLU A 159 7.71 -13.16 -11.44
C GLU A 159 7.27 -13.19 -12.91
N HIS A 160 6.01 -12.85 -13.21
CA HIS A 160 5.52 -12.75 -14.60
C HIS A 160 5.44 -11.29 -15.08
N ALA A 161 5.48 -11.10 -16.40
CA ALA A 161 5.21 -9.80 -17.01
C ALA A 161 3.75 -9.39 -16.76
N ASP A 162 3.51 -8.07 -16.68
CA ASP A 162 2.16 -7.55 -16.55
C ASP A 162 1.27 -7.92 -17.75
N SER A 163 0.01 -8.19 -17.45
CA SER A 163 -1.01 -8.62 -18.40
C SER A 163 -2.24 -7.71 -18.33
N GLN A 164 -3.15 -7.85 -19.29
CA GLN A 164 -4.45 -7.16 -19.24
C GLN A 164 -5.27 -7.58 -17.99
N ASP A 165 -5.08 -8.80 -17.49
CA ASP A 165 -5.72 -9.22 -16.25
C ASP A 165 -5.15 -8.47 -15.04
N ASP A 166 -3.84 -8.27 -14.97
CA ASP A 166 -3.21 -7.48 -13.92
C ASP A 166 -3.66 -6.01 -13.95
N GLU A 167 -3.83 -5.41 -15.13
CA GLU A 167 -4.39 -4.05 -15.25
C GLU A 167 -5.74 -3.91 -14.55
N ARG A 168 -6.56 -4.96 -14.62
CA ARG A 168 -7.88 -5.02 -14.00
C ARG A 168 -7.83 -5.50 -12.55
N ARG A 169 -7.00 -6.52 -12.25
CA ARG A 169 -7.00 -7.20 -10.95
C ARG A 169 -6.10 -6.53 -9.93
N TYR A 170 -5.01 -5.87 -10.35
CA TYR A 170 -4.15 -5.05 -9.49
C TYR A 170 -4.70 -3.63 -9.30
N GLN A 171 -6.04 -3.53 -9.21
CA GLN A 171 -6.82 -2.31 -9.04
C GLN A 171 -8.05 -2.61 -8.18
N THR A 172 -8.40 -1.69 -7.27
CA THR A 172 -9.61 -1.82 -6.46
C THR A 172 -10.86 -1.42 -7.25
N VAL A 173 -12.03 -1.95 -6.88
CA VAL A 173 -13.31 -1.61 -7.55
C VAL A 173 -13.74 -0.16 -7.32
N PHE A 174 -13.13 0.53 -6.37
CA PHE A 174 -13.41 1.93 -6.03
C PHE A 174 -12.19 2.87 -6.26
N ALA A 175 -11.19 2.42 -7.02
CA ALA A 175 -10.03 3.25 -7.36
C ALA A 175 -10.45 4.48 -8.16
N ARG A 176 -10.11 5.68 -7.64
CA ARG A 176 -10.58 6.96 -8.18
C ARG A 176 -9.43 7.92 -8.53
N VAL A 177 -8.55 8.18 -7.56
CA VAL A 177 -7.52 9.24 -7.67
C VAL A 177 -6.22 8.65 -8.23
N PRO A 178 -5.80 8.98 -9.47
CA PRO A 178 -4.60 8.42 -10.08
C PRO A 178 -3.33 8.93 -9.39
N GLY A 179 -2.30 8.08 -9.27
CA GLY A 179 -0.99 8.49 -8.73
C GLY A 179 -0.22 7.42 -7.98
N ALA A 180 -0.79 6.25 -7.72
CA ALA A 180 -0.09 5.18 -7.02
C ALA A 180 0.75 4.31 -7.95
N VAL A 181 1.88 3.86 -7.45
CA VAL A 181 2.74 2.82 -8.05
C VAL A 181 2.32 1.42 -7.60
N ALA A 182 1.75 1.31 -6.40
CA ALA A 182 1.24 0.05 -5.88
C ALA A 182 -0.22 0.14 -5.43
N ALA A 183 -0.97 -0.95 -5.60
CA ALA A 183 -2.35 -1.03 -5.16
C ALA A 183 -2.45 -1.11 -3.62
N PRO A 184 -3.52 -0.58 -3.01
CA PRO A 184 -3.88 -0.87 -1.62
C PRO A 184 -4.41 -2.31 -1.52
N THR A 185 -3.50 -3.28 -1.42
CA THR A 185 -3.75 -4.70 -1.74
C THR A 185 -4.82 -5.36 -0.86
N ALA A 186 -4.99 -4.95 0.39
CA ALA A 186 -6.08 -5.43 1.25
C ALA A 186 -7.48 -5.10 0.70
N ALA A 187 -7.57 -4.07 -0.12
CA ALA A 187 -8.82 -3.67 -0.75
C ALA A 187 -9.12 -4.44 -2.05
N LEU A 188 -8.17 -5.23 -2.57
CA LEU A 188 -8.39 -6.10 -3.73
C LEU A 188 -9.35 -7.26 -3.45
N HIS A 189 -9.57 -7.60 -2.19
CA HIS A 189 -10.51 -8.64 -1.76
C HIS A 189 -11.97 -8.22 -1.86
N PHE A 190 -12.25 -6.93 -1.99
CA PHE A 190 -13.61 -6.42 -2.08
C PHE A 190 -14.12 -6.45 -3.52
N ASP A 191 -15.35 -6.88 -3.68
CA ASP A 191 -16.17 -6.74 -4.88
C ASP A 191 -17.43 -5.94 -4.57
N GLU A 192 -18.18 -5.58 -5.61
CA GLU A 192 -19.39 -4.76 -5.48
C GLU A 192 -20.50 -5.46 -4.67
N ALA A 193 -20.63 -6.78 -4.81
CA ALA A 193 -21.62 -7.57 -4.09
C ALA A 193 -21.35 -7.55 -2.57
N LEU A 194 -20.09 -7.74 -2.17
CA LEU A 194 -19.69 -7.67 -0.77
C LEU A 194 -19.88 -6.27 -0.18
N LEU A 195 -19.57 -5.22 -0.96
CA LEU A 195 -19.79 -3.83 -0.53
C LEU A 195 -21.28 -3.53 -0.33
N ALA A 196 -22.14 -4.01 -1.22
CA ALA A 196 -23.61 -3.86 -1.09
C ALA A 196 -24.15 -4.62 0.13
N GLU A 197 -23.64 -5.84 0.43
CA GLU A 197 -24.04 -6.58 1.62
C GLU A 197 -23.63 -5.86 2.92
N LEU A 198 -22.42 -5.30 2.97
CA LEU A 198 -21.94 -4.51 4.11
C LEU A 198 -22.83 -3.29 4.36
N GLU A 199 -23.19 -2.57 3.30
CA GLU A 199 -24.09 -1.41 3.38
C GLU A 199 -25.48 -1.80 3.84
N ALA A 200 -26.04 -2.89 3.32
CA ALA A 200 -27.34 -3.43 3.76
C ALA A 200 -27.37 -3.83 5.24
N ARG A 201 -26.21 -4.15 5.81
CA ARG A 201 -26.03 -4.43 7.26
C ARG A 201 -25.77 -3.18 8.10
N GLY A 202 -25.81 -1.99 7.51
CA GLY A 202 -25.59 -0.72 8.20
C GLY A 202 -24.11 -0.40 8.48
N VAL A 203 -23.17 -1.04 7.77
CA VAL A 203 -21.75 -0.67 7.78
C VAL A 203 -21.54 0.49 6.83
N GLN A 204 -21.00 1.60 7.34
CA GLN A 204 -20.76 2.81 6.54
C GLN A 204 -19.42 2.73 5.81
N ARG A 205 -19.26 3.53 4.75
CA ARG A 205 -18.03 3.60 3.95
C ARG A 205 -17.52 5.03 3.84
N ALA A 206 -16.21 5.19 3.92
CA ALA A 206 -15.50 6.43 3.61
C ALA A 206 -14.18 6.13 2.88
N SER A 207 -13.61 7.14 2.24
CA SER A 207 -12.36 6.98 1.51
C SER A 207 -11.34 8.02 1.95
N VAL A 208 -10.08 7.60 1.95
CA VAL A 208 -8.91 8.47 2.01
C VAL A 208 -8.05 8.22 0.77
N THR A 209 -7.16 9.13 0.44
CA THR A 209 -6.18 8.93 -0.61
C THR A 209 -4.78 8.87 0.00
N LEU A 210 -4.01 7.84 -0.32
CA LEU A 210 -2.57 7.82 -0.12
C LEU A 210 -1.95 7.18 -1.36
N HIS A 211 -1.11 7.93 -2.05
CA HIS A 211 -0.40 7.42 -3.22
C HIS A 211 0.78 6.58 -2.77
N VAL A 212 0.62 5.26 -2.92
CA VAL A 212 1.65 4.29 -2.53
C VAL A 212 2.81 4.38 -3.50
N GLY A 213 3.98 4.72 -2.99
CA GLY A 213 5.21 4.82 -3.76
C GLY A 213 5.95 3.49 -3.89
N ALA A 214 6.96 3.47 -4.78
CA ALA A 214 7.83 2.31 -4.98
C ALA A 214 8.65 1.93 -3.74
N GLY A 215 8.80 2.86 -2.80
CA GLY A 215 9.48 2.62 -1.52
C GLY A 215 8.85 1.49 -0.70
N THR A 216 7.57 1.19 -0.91
CA THR A 216 6.88 0.07 -0.23
C THR A 216 7.47 -1.30 -0.59
N PHE A 217 8.18 -1.41 -1.71
CA PHE A 217 8.84 -2.64 -2.16
C PHE A 217 10.31 -2.73 -1.71
N GLN A 218 10.83 -1.69 -1.04
CA GLN A 218 12.21 -1.69 -0.62
C GLN A 218 12.36 -2.35 0.77
N PRO A 219 13.34 -3.26 0.93
CA PRO A 219 13.59 -3.88 2.22
C PRO A 219 14.18 -2.86 3.21
N VAL A 220 13.88 -3.04 4.49
CA VAL A 220 14.59 -2.35 5.57
C VAL A 220 16.05 -2.84 5.59
N LYS A 221 17.01 -1.92 5.66
CA LYS A 221 18.43 -2.24 5.51
C LYS A 221 19.23 -2.13 6.82
N THR A 222 18.62 -1.60 7.87
CA THR A 222 19.29 -1.38 9.15
C THR A 222 18.68 -2.28 10.21
N GLU A 223 19.55 -2.93 11.02
CA GLU A 223 19.10 -3.77 12.14
C GLU A 223 18.45 -2.93 13.24
N ASN A 224 18.96 -1.74 13.49
CA ASN A 224 18.33 -0.77 14.35
C ASN A 224 17.17 -0.09 13.63
N ILE A 225 15.93 -0.52 13.89
CA ILE A 225 14.75 0.01 13.21
C ILE A 225 14.52 1.51 13.46
N ALA A 226 15.04 2.07 14.55
CA ALA A 226 14.92 3.51 14.84
C ALA A 226 15.70 4.39 13.83
N GLU A 227 16.69 3.83 13.14
CA GLU A 227 17.46 4.53 12.11
C GLU A 227 16.82 4.46 10.71
N HIS A 228 15.74 3.65 10.56
CA HIS A 228 15.08 3.51 9.28
C HIS A 228 14.33 4.80 8.90
N GLN A 229 14.58 5.27 7.68
CA GLN A 229 13.92 6.45 7.13
C GLN A 229 12.82 6.02 6.14
N MET A 230 11.58 6.31 6.49
CA MET A 230 10.44 6.08 5.62
C MET A 230 10.43 7.03 4.41
N HIS A 231 10.06 6.51 3.25
CA HIS A 231 9.76 7.34 2.10
C HIS A 231 8.53 8.21 2.37
N ALA A 232 8.56 9.43 1.80
CA ALA A 232 7.43 10.33 1.89
C ALA A 232 6.33 9.90 0.89
N GLU A 233 5.11 9.76 1.36
CA GLU A 233 3.94 9.46 0.53
C GLU A 233 2.88 10.54 0.72
N ARG A 234 2.29 11.00 -0.40
CA ARG A 234 1.24 12.01 -0.39
C ARG A 234 -0.07 11.40 0.09
N TYR A 235 -0.71 12.07 1.08
CA TYR A 235 -2.02 11.65 1.57
C TYR A 235 -3.04 12.80 1.59
N GLU A 236 -4.31 12.42 1.61
CA GLU A 236 -5.46 13.30 1.77
C GLU A 236 -6.59 12.58 2.53
N VAL A 237 -7.20 13.29 3.47
CA VAL A 237 -8.40 12.89 4.20
C VAL A 237 -9.52 13.87 3.86
N PRO A 238 -10.45 13.54 2.95
CA PRO A 238 -11.54 14.41 2.58
C PRO A 238 -12.40 14.82 3.78
N GLU A 239 -12.96 16.03 3.76
CA GLU A 239 -13.81 16.55 4.85
C GLU A 239 -14.97 15.62 5.19
N ALA A 240 -15.60 15.01 4.17
CA ALA A 240 -16.65 14.01 4.38
C ALA A 240 -16.16 12.81 5.21
N THR A 241 -14.91 12.36 5.00
CA THR A 241 -14.30 11.28 5.77
C THR A 241 -13.98 11.73 7.19
N GLN A 242 -13.49 12.96 7.38
CA GLN A 242 -13.24 13.52 8.70
C GLN A 242 -14.53 13.55 9.54
N ARG A 243 -15.63 14.03 8.95
CA ARG A 243 -16.96 14.03 9.60
C ARG A 243 -17.42 12.61 9.92
N ALA A 244 -17.35 11.68 8.97
CA ALA A 244 -17.76 10.30 9.17
C ALA A 244 -16.98 9.62 10.31
N VAL A 245 -15.67 9.87 10.43
CA VAL A 245 -14.84 9.38 11.55
C VAL A 245 -15.31 9.97 12.87
N ALA A 246 -15.52 11.27 12.94
CA ALA A 246 -15.97 11.95 14.15
C ALA A 246 -17.34 11.45 14.61
N GLU A 247 -18.31 11.37 13.71
CA GLU A 247 -19.66 10.87 13.99
C GLU A 247 -19.66 9.40 14.40
N THR A 248 -18.83 8.57 13.76
CA THR A 248 -18.70 7.15 14.14
C THR A 248 -18.18 7.01 15.55
N LYS A 249 -17.17 7.77 15.94
CA LYS A 249 -16.64 7.77 17.30
C LYS A 249 -17.67 8.30 18.31
N ALA A 250 -18.38 9.37 17.98
CA ALA A 250 -19.39 9.97 18.87
C ALA A 250 -20.52 8.99 19.22
N ARG A 251 -20.92 8.10 18.30
CA ARG A 251 -21.92 7.06 18.55
C ARG A 251 -21.37 5.73 19.08
N GLY A 252 -20.06 5.65 19.40
CA GLY A 252 -19.41 4.42 19.88
C GLY A 252 -19.23 3.33 18.82
N GLY A 253 -19.26 3.69 17.54
CA GLY A 253 -18.91 2.83 16.41
C GLY A 253 -17.41 2.61 16.30
N ARG A 254 -16.99 1.64 15.48
CA ARG A 254 -15.57 1.30 15.28
C ARG A 254 -15.10 1.80 13.91
N ILE A 255 -13.87 2.29 13.87
CA ILE A 255 -13.16 2.63 12.63
C ILE A 255 -12.41 1.40 12.14
N VAL A 256 -12.77 0.89 10.99
CA VAL A 256 -12.17 -0.29 10.35
C VAL A 256 -11.34 0.17 9.17
N ALA A 257 -10.01 0.17 9.32
CA ALA A 257 -9.10 0.50 8.23
C ALA A 257 -8.95 -0.70 7.30
N VAL A 258 -9.07 -0.48 6.00
CA VAL A 258 -8.77 -1.46 4.97
C VAL A 258 -7.39 -1.15 4.38
N GLY A 259 -6.40 -1.96 4.77
CA GLY A 259 -5.00 -1.82 4.40
C GLY A 259 -4.18 -0.93 5.34
N THR A 260 -2.89 -1.22 5.38
CA THR A 260 -1.89 -0.47 6.15
C THR A 260 -1.72 0.97 5.67
N THR A 261 -1.98 1.24 4.39
CA THR A 261 -1.99 2.60 3.82
C THR A 261 -3.08 3.46 4.43
N THR A 262 -4.27 2.91 4.64
CA THR A 262 -5.38 3.59 5.31
C THR A 262 -5.05 3.88 6.77
N VAL A 263 -4.43 2.92 7.48
CA VAL A 263 -3.93 3.15 8.85
C VAL A 263 -2.96 4.32 8.87
N ARG A 264 -1.95 4.30 7.99
CA ARG A 264 -0.94 5.36 7.93
C ARG A 264 -1.55 6.72 7.65
N THR A 265 -2.54 6.81 6.76
CA THR A 265 -3.27 8.05 6.47
C THR A 265 -4.02 8.58 7.68
N LEU A 266 -4.85 7.74 8.30
CA LEU A 266 -5.68 8.15 9.44
C LEU A 266 -4.82 8.55 10.65
N GLU A 267 -3.75 7.80 10.93
CA GLU A 267 -2.87 8.09 12.07
C GLU A 267 -1.92 9.26 11.77
N SER A 268 -1.55 9.52 10.51
CA SER A 268 -0.84 10.75 10.13
C SER A 268 -1.72 11.98 10.35
N TRP A 269 -2.97 11.94 9.91
CA TRP A 269 -3.94 13.00 10.16
C TRP A 269 -4.14 13.23 11.66
N ALA A 270 -4.31 12.16 12.45
CA ALA A 270 -4.46 12.27 13.89
C ALA A 270 -3.26 12.93 14.57
N GLY A 271 -2.04 12.63 14.11
CA GLY A 271 -0.80 13.15 14.70
C GLY A 271 -0.47 14.58 14.30
N SER A 272 -0.76 14.98 13.06
CA SER A 272 -0.45 16.30 12.53
C SER A 272 -1.60 17.31 12.63
N GLY A 273 -2.85 16.84 12.64
CA GLY A 273 -4.04 17.66 12.46
C GLY A 273 -4.29 18.09 11.01
N GLU A 274 -3.33 17.85 10.10
CA GLU A 274 -3.41 18.26 8.70
C GLU A 274 -4.16 17.21 7.87
N ALA A 275 -5.20 17.65 7.16
CA ALA A 275 -6.02 16.77 6.33
C ALA A 275 -5.32 16.30 5.05
N SER A 276 -4.23 16.93 4.65
CA SER A 276 -3.42 16.53 3.48
C SER A 276 -1.97 16.94 3.66
N GLY A 277 -1.07 16.17 3.05
CA GLY A 277 0.37 16.44 3.14
C GLY A 277 1.20 15.25 2.68
N ASP A 278 2.49 15.32 2.94
CA ASP A 278 3.39 14.17 2.80
C ASP A 278 3.61 13.53 4.17
N THR A 279 3.45 12.20 4.27
CA THR A 279 3.70 11.46 5.51
C THR A 279 4.93 10.57 5.38
N ARG A 280 5.73 10.55 6.45
CA ARG A 280 6.83 9.60 6.68
C ARG A 280 6.58 8.77 7.95
N ILE A 281 5.32 8.63 8.34
CA ILE A 281 4.96 7.91 9.57
C ILE A 281 5.52 6.49 9.53
N PHE A 282 6.28 6.15 10.56
CA PHE A 282 6.82 4.81 10.77
C PHE A 282 6.19 4.22 12.03
N ILE A 283 5.31 3.25 11.84
CA ILE A 283 4.52 2.64 12.90
C ILE A 283 5.21 1.36 13.35
N THR A 284 5.70 1.34 14.58
CA THR A 284 6.39 0.22 15.22
C THR A 284 5.75 -0.11 16.57
N PRO A 285 6.02 -1.28 17.18
CA PRO A 285 5.48 -1.61 18.50
C PRO A 285 5.73 -0.51 19.54
N GLY A 286 4.66 -0.11 20.23
CA GLY A 286 4.64 1.03 21.15
C GLY A 286 3.91 2.25 20.59
N PHE A 287 3.60 2.29 19.28
CA PHE A 287 2.81 3.35 18.68
C PHE A 287 1.41 3.46 19.30
N ALA A 288 0.95 4.70 19.47
CA ALA A 288 -0.36 5.00 20.03
C ALA A 288 -1.38 5.32 18.93
N PHE A 289 -2.17 4.33 18.56
CA PHE A 289 -3.25 4.51 17.58
C PHE A 289 -4.37 5.40 18.13
N ALA A 290 -4.77 6.39 17.35
CA ALA A 290 -5.79 7.35 17.73
C ALA A 290 -7.15 7.07 17.07
N HIS A 291 -7.15 6.63 15.80
CA HIS A 291 -8.38 6.46 15.03
C HIS A 291 -8.78 5.01 14.82
N VAL A 292 -7.85 4.13 14.48
CA VAL A 292 -8.18 2.80 13.98
C VAL A 292 -8.45 1.80 15.11
N ASP A 293 -9.58 1.09 15.04
CA ASP A 293 -10.00 0.07 16.00
C ASP A 293 -9.85 -1.35 15.44
N LEU A 294 -10.13 -1.55 14.14
CA LEU A 294 -9.96 -2.80 13.42
C LEU A 294 -9.16 -2.58 12.14
N LEU A 295 -8.42 -3.60 11.73
CA LEU A 295 -7.61 -3.57 10.50
C LEU A 295 -7.87 -4.82 9.67
N VAL A 296 -8.30 -4.61 8.41
CA VAL A 296 -8.28 -5.63 7.36
C VAL A 296 -6.97 -5.47 6.59
N THR A 297 -6.14 -6.51 6.51
CA THR A 297 -4.84 -6.43 5.86
C THR A 297 -4.42 -7.76 5.26
N ASN A 298 -3.51 -7.74 4.27
CA ASN A 298 -2.85 -8.95 3.77
C ASN A 298 -1.77 -9.43 4.74
N PHE A 299 -1.22 -10.61 4.47
CA PHE A 299 0.02 -11.07 5.10
C PHE A 299 1.23 -10.38 4.44
N HIS A 300 2.16 -9.92 5.26
CA HIS A 300 3.31 -9.13 4.84
C HIS A 300 4.62 -9.92 4.87
N LEU A 301 5.66 -9.37 4.20
CA LEU A 301 7.02 -9.95 4.18
C LEU A 301 7.68 -9.96 5.55
N PRO A 302 8.53 -10.97 5.83
CA PRO A 302 9.48 -10.87 6.93
C PRO A 302 10.33 -9.60 6.79
N LYS A 303 10.72 -9.03 7.93
CA LYS A 303 11.57 -7.82 8.02
C LYS A 303 11.03 -6.57 7.31
N SER A 304 9.72 -6.50 7.04
CA SER A 304 9.11 -5.35 6.38
C SER A 304 8.56 -4.33 7.38
N THR A 305 8.50 -3.06 6.96
CA THR A 305 7.84 -1.99 7.73
C THR A 305 6.36 -2.29 7.98
N LEU A 306 5.72 -3.07 7.08
CA LEU A 306 4.32 -3.46 7.20
C LEU A 306 4.14 -4.56 8.26
N MET A 307 5.09 -5.49 8.39
CA MET A 307 5.12 -6.46 9.49
C MET A 307 5.25 -5.76 10.85
N MET A 308 6.06 -4.70 10.92
CA MET A 308 6.19 -3.88 12.12
C MET A 308 4.90 -3.17 12.48
N LEU A 309 4.19 -2.61 11.48
CA LEU A 309 2.90 -1.93 11.67
C LEU A 309 1.83 -2.88 12.20
N VAL A 310 1.65 -4.05 11.61
CA VAL A 310 0.64 -5.01 12.09
C VAL A 310 0.99 -5.54 13.48
N SER A 311 2.27 -5.71 13.79
CA SER A 311 2.77 -6.06 15.12
C SER A 311 2.52 -4.95 16.15
N ALA A 312 2.66 -3.68 15.75
CA ALA A 312 2.29 -2.55 16.59
C ALA A 312 0.78 -2.50 16.87
N PHE A 313 -0.03 -2.84 15.85
CA PHE A 313 -1.49 -2.76 15.93
C PHE A 313 -2.09 -3.85 16.81
N ALA A 314 -1.78 -5.11 16.53
CA ALA A 314 -2.43 -6.25 17.19
C ALA A 314 -1.59 -6.90 18.30
N GLY A 315 -0.38 -6.39 18.54
CA GLY A 315 0.59 -6.93 19.49
C GLY A 315 1.55 -7.92 18.83
N TYR A 316 2.84 -7.76 19.11
CA TYR A 316 3.92 -8.52 18.47
C TYR A 316 3.74 -10.03 18.60
N GLU A 317 3.61 -10.54 19.84
CA GLU A 317 3.48 -11.98 20.10
C GLU A 317 2.24 -12.57 19.41
N ARG A 318 1.13 -11.81 19.43
CA ARG A 318 -0.10 -12.22 18.75
C ARG A 318 0.10 -12.34 17.25
N VAL A 319 0.72 -11.35 16.63
CA VAL A 319 0.96 -11.34 15.18
C VAL A 319 1.89 -12.48 14.78
N MET A 320 2.98 -12.73 15.51
CA MET A 320 3.88 -13.86 15.23
C MET A 320 3.15 -15.22 15.32
N ALA A 321 2.27 -15.38 16.30
CA ALA A 321 1.44 -16.59 16.42
C ALA A 321 0.45 -16.75 15.25
N LEU A 322 -0.17 -15.65 14.79
CA LEU A 322 -1.06 -15.65 13.62
C LEU A 322 -0.31 -16.00 12.33
N TYR A 323 0.91 -15.50 12.16
CA TYR A 323 1.74 -15.83 10.99
C TYR A 323 2.19 -17.31 11.01
N ALA A 324 2.58 -17.84 12.18
CA ALA A 324 2.89 -19.27 12.34
C ALA A 324 1.66 -20.15 12.02
N HIS A 325 0.45 -19.73 12.44
CA HIS A 325 -0.80 -20.39 12.08
C HIS A 325 -1.03 -20.33 10.56
N ALA A 326 -0.90 -19.15 9.95
CA ALA A 326 -1.14 -18.96 8.53
C ALA A 326 -0.20 -19.81 7.65
N ILE A 327 1.09 -19.92 8.01
CA ILE A 327 2.06 -20.75 7.31
C ILE A 327 1.67 -22.23 7.44
N ARG A 328 1.35 -22.72 8.63
CA ARG A 328 0.93 -24.11 8.88
C ARG A 328 -0.34 -24.45 8.10
N GLU A 329 -1.32 -23.56 8.07
CA GLU A 329 -2.59 -23.73 7.35
C GLU A 329 -2.49 -23.34 5.86
N ARG A 330 -1.26 -23.05 5.36
CA ARG A 330 -0.97 -22.75 3.96
C ARG A 330 -1.80 -21.59 3.40
N TYR A 331 -1.92 -20.48 4.13
CA TYR A 331 -2.41 -19.22 3.61
C TYR A 331 -1.45 -18.68 2.55
N ARG A 332 -2.00 -17.91 1.60
CA ARG A 332 -1.22 -17.25 0.58
C ARG A 332 -0.80 -15.87 1.05
N PHE A 333 0.40 -15.47 0.71
CA PHE A 333 1.04 -14.26 1.20
C PHE A 333 1.12 -13.18 0.11
N PHE A 334 1.27 -11.92 0.52
CA PHE A 334 1.47 -10.71 -0.26
C PHE A 334 0.25 -10.20 -1.03
N SER A 335 0.51 -9.43 -2.15
CA SER A 335 -0.48 -8.62 -2.85
C SER A 335 -1.69 -9.39 -3.33
N TYR A 336 -1.47 -10.58 -3.87
CA TYR A 336 -2.52 -11.49 -4.36
C TYR A 336 -2.86 -12.62 -3.37
N GLY A 337 -2.30 -12.53 -2.17
CA GLY A 337 -2.52 -13.50 -1.09
C GLY A 337 -3.88 -13.36 -0.42
N ASP A 338 -3.93 -13.90 0.78
CA ASP A 338 -5.12 -13.93 1.64
C ASP A 338 -5.09 -12.76 2.66
N ALA A 339 -6.14 -12.60 3.45
CA ALA A 339 -6.31 -11.48 4.35
C ALA A 339 -6.38 -11.90 5.82
N MET A 340 -6.16 -10.91 6.70
CA MET A 340 -6.43 -10.99 8.14
C MET A 340 -7.41 -9.89 8.56
N LEU A 341 -8.22 -10.18 9.59
CA LEU A 341 -8.97 -9.18 10.35
C LEU A 341 -8.37 -9.11 11.76
N LEU A 342 -7.83 -7.95 12.11
CA LEU A 342 -7.13 -7.72 13.37
C LEU A 342 -7.87 -6.68 14.22
N ALA A 343 -7.82 -6.83 15.54
CA ALA A 343 -8.25 -5.81 16.49
C ALA A 343 -7.03 -5.13 17.11
N ARG A 344 -7.17 -3.85 17.43
CA ARG A 344 -6.14 -3.10 18.15
C ARG A 344 -5.88 -3.75 19.52
N ALA A 345 -4.61 -3.99 19.85
CA ALA A 345 -4.23 -4.50 21.16
C ALA A 345 -4.59 -3.50 22.27
N ASN A 346 -5.24 -3.97 23.33
CA ASN A 346 -5.53 -3.15 24.49
C ASN A 346 -4.25 -2.88 25.28
N ARG A 347 -3.93 -1.61 25.54
CA ARG A 347 -2.76 -1.19 26.34
C ARG A 347 -2.73 -1.78 27.75
N SER A 348 -3.87 -2.19 28.31
CA SER A 348 -4.00 -2.73 29.66
C SER A 348 -3.45 -4.15 29.86
N ARG A 349 -3.10 -4.88 28.79
CA ARG A 349 -2.54 -6.24 28.89
C ARG A 349 -1.00 -6.33 28.77
N VAL A 350 -0.32 -5.21 28.47
CA VAL A 350 1.15 -5.20 28.24
C VAL A 350 1.94 -5.00 29.53
N ASN A 351 1.28 -4.61 30.65
CA ASN A 351 1.94 -4.38 31.93
C ASN A 351 1.76 -5.51 32.96
N ALA A 352 1.34 -6.69 32.54
CA ALA A 352 1.19 -7.87 33.40
C ALA A 352 2.06 -9.04 32.88
N CYS A 353 3.38 -8.85 32.92
CA CYS A 353 4.40 -9.92 32.98
C CYS A 353 5.69 -9.32 33.53
#